data_91d35b445936dcddb4e21bff8abf16c3
#
_entry.id   91d35b445936dcddb4e21bff8abf16c3
#
_cell.length_a   1.000
_cell.length_b   1.000
_cell.length_c   1.000
_cell.angle_alpha   90.00
_cell.angle_beta   90.00
_cell.angle_gamma   90.00
#
_symmetry.space_group_name_H-M   'P 1'
#
loop_
_entity.id
_entity.type
_entity.pdbx_description
1 polymer ?
#
loop_
_entity_poly.entity_id
_entity_poly.type
_entity_poly.pdbx_seq_one_letter_code
_entity_poly.pdbx_strand_id
1 'polypeptide(L)'
;MKKEHSSRWRKLDNAAQAFPAATGKKDTRVFRFYCQLKEDIQADLLQKALEQTMEHYPVFSMVLRKGLFWFYLEQRDLPAKVEEEKRPPCSEIYVPDHKTLLFQVSYYKTRINFEVFHALTDGTGAMLFLKELVSNYLILCHPEEIFSKVSEDMLTETDFEEDSFSQYYTGKKNEKEKSRPAYQIKGEYLEQEEMEITEILLSAEAVHKCAKAHGRLIAGTQPGFQHGCRHGGGIGQEHH
;
A
#
# COMPACT_ATOMS: atom_id res chain seq x y z
N MET A 1 9.20 -34.76 13.94
CA MET A 1 8.15 -33.98 14.63
C MET A 1 7.55 -33.01 13.62
N LYS A 2 6.33 -33.25 13.14
CA LYS A 2 5.58 -32.28 12.30
C LYS A 2 5.16 -31.14 13.21
N LYS A 3 5.70 -29.93 13.01
CA LYS A 3 5.13 -28.72 13.62
C LYS A 3 3.70 -28.56 13.06
N GLU A 4 2.71 -28.71 13.90
CA GLU A 4 1.36 -28.26 13.60
C GLU A 4 1.41 -26.74 13.41
N HIS A 5 1.38 -26.31 12.14
CA HIS A 5 1.09 -24.93 11.83
C HIS A 5 -0.39 -24.70 12.10
N SER A 6 -0.70 -24.20 13.29
CA SER A 6 -1.97 -23.53 13.51
C SER A 6 -2.03 -22.37 12.49
N SER A 7 -2.84 -22.52 11.45
CA SER A 7 -2.99 -21.46 10.45
C SER A 7 -3.60 -20.24 11.15
N ARG A 8 -2.79 -19.18 11.33
CA ARG A 8 -3.30 -17.91 11.79
C ARG A 8 -4.28 -17.38 10.75
N TRP A 9 -5.49 -17.10 11.15
CA TRP A 9 -6.47 -16.44 10.30
C TRP A 9 -6.90 -15.12 10.94
N ARG A 10 -7.23 -14.15 10.12
CA ARG A 10 -7.68 -12.82 10.52
C ARG A 10 -8.95 -12.48 9.76
N LYS A 11 -9.97 -12.00 10.46
CA LYS A 11 -11.15 -11.44 9.81
C LYS A 11 -10.78 -10.12 9.15
N LEU A 12 -11.24 -9.89 7.91
CA LEU A 12 -11.16 -8.56 7.31
C LEU A 12 -12.01 -7.58 8.12
N ASP A 13 -11.53 -6.35 8.23
CA ASP A 13 -12.34 -5.26 8.74
C ASP A 13 -13.54 -4.97 7.83
N ASN A 14 -14.49 -4.19 8.31
CA ASN A 14 -15.73 -3.92 7.57
C ASN A 14 -15.48 -3.14 6.27
N ALA A 15 -14.48 -2.28 6.21
CA ALA A 15 -14.12 -1.55 5.00
C ALA A 15 -13.44 -2.48 3.99
N ALA A 16 -12.51 -3.31 4.45
CA ALA A 16 -11.79 -4.26 3.60
C ALA A 16 -12.69 -5.33 2.98
N GLN A 17 -13.81 -5.68 3.61
CA GLN A 17 -14.81 -6.63 3.05
C GLN A 17 -15.41 -6.14 1.70
N ALA A 18 -15.44 -4.83 1.47
CA ALA A 18 -16.00 -4.28 0.25
C ALA A 18 -15.11 -4.53 -0.97
N PHE A 19 -13.79 -4.61 -0.80
CA PHE A 19 -12.86 -4.72 -1.92
C PHE A 19 -13.00 -6.03 -2.70
N PRO A 20 -13.00 -7.23 -2.08
CA PRO A 20 -13.17 -8.48 -2.81
C PRO A 20 -14.52 -8.57 -3.52
N ALA A 21 -15.58 -7.99 -2.92
CA ALA A 21 -16.91 -8.01 -3.49
C ALA A 21 -17.07 -7.08 -4.71
N ALA A 22 -16.26 -6.00 -4.75
CA ALA A 22 -16.30 -5.00 -5.81
C ALA A 22 -15.22 -5.20 -6.89
N THR A 23 -14.32 -6.18 -6.71
CA THR A 23 -13.23 -6.46 -7.66
C THR A 23 -13.78 -7.06 -8.96
N GLY A 24 -13.26 -6.59 -10.08
CA GLY A 24 -13.59 -7.06 -11.41
C GLY A 24 -12.55 -6.66 -12.45
N LYS A 25 -12.72 -7.12 -13.68
CA LYS A 25 -11.78 -6.85 -14.79
C LYS A 25 -11.53 -5.35 -15.03
N LYS A 26 -12.52 -4.50 -14.79
CA LYS A 26 -12.43 -3.04 -14.98
C LYS A 26 -11.87 -2.29 -13.75
N ASP A 27 -11.88 -2.93 -12.59
CA ASP A 27 -11.42 -2.34 -11.33
C ASP A 27 -10.85 -3.46 -10.46
N THR A 28 -9.54 -3.61 -10.53
CA THR A 28 -8.79 -4.67 -9.83
C THR A 28 -8.65 -4.43 -8.34
N ARG A 29 -8.99 -3.23 -7.86
CA ARG A 29 -8.73 -2.79 -6.48
C ARG A 29 -7.28 -2.95 -6.06
N VAL A 30 -6.38 -2.87 -7.01
CA VAL A 30 -4.93 -2.84 -6.82
C VAL A 30 -4.48 -1.40 -6.91
N PHE A 31 -3.61 -1.00 -6.00
CA PHE A 31 -2.92 0.28 -6.09
C PHE A 31 -1.41 0.05 -6.11
N ARG A 32 -0.68 1.03 -6.63
CA ARG A 32 0.77 0.97 -6.80
C ARG A 32 1.44 2.13 -6.09
N PHE A 33 2.53 1.80 -5.39
CA PHE A 33 3.60 2.72 -5.08
C PHE A 33 4.85 2.32 -5.85
N TYR A 34 5.74 3.27 -6.09
CA TYR A 34 7.05 2.97 -6.66
C TYR A 34 8.13 3.87 -6.06
N CYS A 35 9.37 3.39 -6.13
CA CYS A 35 10.54 4.16 -5.79
C CYS A 35 11.49 4.18 -6.99
N GLN A 36 11.88 5.39 -7.43
CA GLN A 36 12.83 5.59 -8.49
C GLN A 36 14.21 5.78 -7.87
N LEU A 37 15.17 4.94 -8.26
CA LEU A 37 16.56 5.02 -7.83
C LEU A 37 17.45 5.62 -8.93
N LYS A 38 18.72 5.86 -8.62
CA LYS A 38 19.70 6.39 -9.57
C LYS A 38 20.38 5.29 -10.38
N GLU A 39 20.43 4.08 -9.84
CA GLU A 39 21.13 2.93 -10.40
C GLU A 39 20.13 1.85 -10.86
N ASP A 40 20.55 1.02 -11.80
CA ASP A 40 19.75 -0.11 -12.24
C ASP A 40 19.52 -1.11 -11.10
N ILE A 41 18.31 -1.65 -11.04
CA ILE A 41 17.92 -2.59 -9.98
C ILE A 41 18.59 -3.95 -10.18
N GLN A 42 19.25 -4.42 -9.13
CA GLN A 42 19.83 -5.76 -9.05
C GLN A 42 18.79 -6.73 -8.48
N ALA A 43 18.19 -7.55 -9.35
CA ALA A 43 17.07 -8.42 -8.99
C ALA A 43 17.37 -9.35 -7.81
N ASP A 44 18.59 -9.93 -7.76
CA ASP A 44 18.98 -10.85 -6.69
C ASP A 44 19.09 -10.14 -5.33
N LEU A 45 19.55 -8.89 -5.30
CA LEU A 45 19.61 -8.11 -4.06
C LEU A 45 18.21 -7.64 -3.64
N LEU A 46 17.36 -7.28 -4.62
CA LEU A 46 15.99 -6.92 -4.33
C LEU A 46 15.18 -8.12 -3.79
N GLN A 47 15.44 -9.33 -4.31
CA GLN A 47 14.83 -10.56 -3.77
C GLN A 47 15.24 -10.80 -2.32
N LYS A 48 16.52 -10.66 -1.98
CA LYS A 48 17.00 -10.77 -0.59
C LYS A 48 16.40 -9.71 0.33
N ALA A 49 16.31 -8.47 -0.16
CA ALA A 49 15.67 -7.39 0.59
C ALA A 49 14.19 -7.69 0.86
N LEU A 50 13.48 -8.25 -0.14
CA LEU A 50 12.09 -8.65 0.02
C LEU A 50 11.93 -9.74 1.09
N GLU A 51 12.79 -10.76 1.07
CA GLU A 51 12.78 -11.83 2.07
C GLU A 51 12.99 -11.27 3.49
N GLN A 52 13.97 -10.39 3.69
CA GLN A 52 14.21 -9.72 4.96
C GLN A 52 13.00 -8.86 5.41
N THR A 53 12.43 -8.09 4.49
CA THR A 53 11.27 -7.26 4.78
C THR A 53 10.06 -8.11 5.20
N MET A 54 9.82 -9.24 4.54
CA MET A 54 8.71 -10.13 4.84
C MET A 54 8.78 -10.70 6.27
N GLU A 55 9.95 -10.82 6.88
CA GLU A 55 10.11 -11.27 8.26
C GLU A 55 9.46 -10.31 9.26
N HIS A 56 9.49 -8.99 8.96
CA HIS A 56 8.93 -7.95 9.82
C HIS A 56 7.43 -7.69 9.54
N TYR A 57 6.92 -8.14 8.40
CA TYR A 57 5.53 -7.89 7.97
C TYR A 57 4.75 -9.18 7.72
N PRO A 58 4.43 -9.97 8.75
CA PRO A 58 3.74 -11.26 8.58
C PRO A 58 2.36 -11.14 7.92
N VAL A 59 1.73 -9.97 7.96
CA VAL A 59 0.44 -9.72 7.27
C VAL A 59 0.55 -9.89 5.76
N PHE A 60 1.73 -9.63 5.17
CA PHE A 60 1.93 -9.80 3.73
C PHE A 60 2.07 -11.29 3.32
N SER A 61 2.24 -12.20 4.27
CA SER A 61 2.17 -13.66 4.01
C SER A 61 0.73 -14.21 4.01
N MET A 62 -0.26 -13.34 4.07
CA MET A 62 -1.66 -13.75 4.09
C MET A 62 -2.25 -13.83 2.69
N VAL A 63 -3.12 -14.81 2.50
CA VAL A 63 -3.96 -14.99 1.31
C VAL A 63 -5.42 -14.76 1.65
N LEU A 64 -6.18 -14.25 0.68
CA LEU A 64 -7.60 -14.02 0.87
C LEU A 64 -8.39 -15.31 0.64
N ARG A 65 -9.31 -15.59 1.54
CA ARG A 65 -10.21 -16.73 1.48
C ARG A 65 -11.66 -16.29 1.56
N LYS A 66 -12.49 -16.95 0.79
CA LYS A 66 -13.93 -16.75 0.84
C LYS A 66 -14.55 -17.78 1.77
N GLY A 67 -15.15 -17.32 2.86
CA GLY A 67 -16.00 -18.14 3.72
C GLY A 67 -17.43 -18.19 3.21
N LEU A 68 -18.33 -18.78 3.99
CA LEU A 68 -19.73 -18.92 3.60
C LEU A 68 -20.43 -17.54 3.51
N PHE A 69 -20.10 -16.61 4.39
CA PHE A 69 -20.75 -15.30 4.48
C PHE A 69 -19.79 -14.10 4.48
N TRP A 70 -18.46 -14.33 4.63
CA TRP A 70 -17.46 -13.27 4.71
C TRP A 70 -16.13 -13.71 4.15
N PHE A 71 -15.29 -12.73 3.81
CA PHE A 71 -13.89 -12.96 3.47
C PHE A 71 -13.03 -12.91 4.74
N TYR A 72 -11.92 -13.67 4.71
CA TYR A 72 -10.92 -13.68 5.78
C TYR A 72 -9.53 -13.88 5.20
N LEU A 73 -8.53 -13.42 5.93
CA LEU A 73 -7.13 -13.61 5.60
C LEU A 73 -6.61 -14.86 6.32
N GLU A 74 -5.88 -15.68 5.61
CA GLU A 74 -5.28 -16.91 6.13
C GLU A 74 -3.78 -16.86 5.86
N GLN A 75 -2.95 -17.03 6.91
CA GLN A 75 -1.50 -17.06 6.76
C GLN A 75 -1.08 -18.31 5.99
N ARG A 76 -0.24 -18.11 4.97
CA ARG A 76 0.32 -19.17 4.13
C ARG A 76 1.81 -18.93 3.92
N ASP A 77 2.54 -20.04 3.88
CA ASP A 77 3.95 -20.04 3.53
C ASP A 77 4.06 -20.13 2.00
N LEU A 78 3.92 -18.97 1.34
CA LEU A 78 4.07 -18.81 -0.09
C LEU A 78 5.29 -17.92 -0.35
N PRO A 79 6.18 -18.32 -1.28
CA PRO A 79 7.35 -17.52 -1.60
C PRO A 79 6.94 -16.23 -2.31
N ALA A 80 7.33 -15.09 -1.76
CA ALA A 80 7.27 -13.82 -2.46
C ALA A 80 8.43 -13.73 -3.44
N LYS A 81 8.14 -13.36 -4.70
CA LYS A 81 9.13 -13.27 -5.77
C LYS A 81 9.18 -11.88 -6.35
N VAL A 82 10.39 -11.43 -6.60
CA VAL A 82 10.66 -10.24 -7.40
C VAL A 82 10.65 -10.62 -8.86
N GLU A 83 9.95 -9.87 -9.69
CA GLU A 83 9.87 -10.10 -11.13
C GLU A 83 10.18 -8.82 -11.90
N GLU A 84 10.68 -8.95 -13.12
CA GLU A 84 10.72 -7.83 -14.04
C GLU A 84 9.30 -7.42 -14.43
N GLU A 85 9.04 -6.12 -14.52
CA GLU A 85 7.72 -5.60 -14.88
C GLU A 85 7.35 -6.01 -16.31
N LYS A 86 6.31 -6.83 -16.45
CA LYS A 86 5.82 -7.34 -17.75
C LYS A 86 4.35 -7.07 -17.97
N ARG A 87 3.62 -6.71 -16.93
CA ARG A 87 2.18 -6.45 -16.96
C ARG A 87 1.91 -4.96 -16.81
N PRO A 88 0.78 -4.47 -17.33
CA PRO A 88 0.35 -3.11 -17.07
C PRO A 88 0.24 -2.84 -15.56
N PRO A 89 0.47 -1.61 -15.12
CA PRO A 89 0.30 -1.22 -13.72
C PRO A 89 -1.09 -1.55 -13.20
N CYS A 90 -1.16 -1.95 -11.92
CA CYS A 90 -2.40 -2.30 -11.24
C CYS A 90 -3.18 -3.46 -11.90
N SER A 91 -2.47 -4.36 -12.58
CA SER A 91 -3.06 -5.62 -13.07
C SER A 91 -3.63 -6.45 -11.92
N GLU A 92 -4.55 -7.36 -12.24
CA GLU A 92 -5.19 -8.23 -11.26
C GLU A 92 -4.18 -9.07 -10.48
N ILE A 93 -4.19 -8.95 -9.15
CA ILE A 93 -3.39 -9.75 -8.21
C ILE A 93 -4.28 -10.80 -7.52
N TYR A 94 -5.48 -10.39 -7.14
CA TYR A 94 -6.44 -11.29 -6.51
C TYR A 94 -7.30 -12.00 -7.56
N VAL A 95 -7.17 -13.31 -7.63
CA VAL A 95 -8.03 -14.17 -8.44
C VAL A 95 -8.85 -15.04 -7.48
N PRO A 96 -10.20 -15.00 -7.55
CA PRO A 96 -11.05 -15.82 -6.69
C PRO A 96 -10.64 -17.29 -6.74
N ASP A 97 -10.70 -17.96 -5.60
CA ASP A 97 -10.36 -19.39 -5.41
C ASP A 97 -8.88 -19.76 -5.64
N HIS A 98 -8.02 -18.83 -6.02
CA HIS A 98 -6.57 -19.02 -6.07
C HIS A 98 -5.91 -18.62 -4.75
N LYS A 99 -4.87 -19.35 -4.38
CA LYS A 99 -4.04 -19.06 -3.20
C LYS A 99 -2.81 -18.28 -3.66
N THR A 100 -2.97 -16.98 -3.82
CA THR A 100 -1.90 -16.07 -4.22
C THR A 100 -1.64 -15.05 -3.13
N LEU A 101 -0.41 -14.57 -3.02
CA LEU A 101 -0.12 -13.38 -2.22
C LEU A 101 -0.91 -12.19 -2.78
N LEU A 102 -1.28 -11.28 -1.92
CA LEU A 102 -2.12 -10.13 -2.27
C LEU A 102 -1.29 -8.88 -2.61
N PHE A 103 -0.03 -9.08 -2.91
CA PHE A 103 0.88 -8.04 -3.36
C PHE A 103 1.86 -8.59 -4.39
N GLN A 104 2.53 -7.68 -5.08
CA GLN A 104 3.59 -7.99 -6.03
C GLN A 104 4.71 -6.94 -5.92
N VAL A 105 5.96 -7.39 -5.97
CA VAL A 105 7.13 -6.55 -6.14
C VAL A 105 7.68 -6.80 -7.54
N SER A 106 7.82 -5.75 -8.32
CA SER A 106 8.45 -5.81 -9.64
C SER A 106 9.46 -4.68 -9.80
N TYR A 107 10.33 -4.80 -10.81
CA TYR A 107 11.27 -3.74 -11.13
C TYR A 107 11.31 -3.48 -12.63
N TYR A 108 11.64 -2.25 -12.98
CA TYR A 108 11.93 -1.86 -14.36
C TYR A 108 13.09 -0.86 -14.36
N LYS A 109 14.23 -1.23 -14.95
CA LYS A 109 15.45 -0.43 -14.93
C LYS A 109 15.82 0.01 -13.51
N THR A 110 15.69 1.29 -13.22
CA THR A 110 16.02 1.93 -11.94
C THR A 110 14.84 2.06 -10.98
N ARG A 111 13.68 1.49 -11.30
CA ARG A 111 12.44 1.64 -10.54
C ARG A 111 12.01 0.34 -9.87
N ILE A 112 11.75 0.40 -8.57
CA ILE A 112 11.09 -0.65 -7.80
C ILE A 112 9.60 -0.33 -7.73
N ASN A 113 8.75 -1.26 -8.16
CA ASN A 113 7.30 -1.13 -8.09
C ASN A 113 6.76 -2.06 -7.00
N PHE A 114 5.80 -1.57 -6.24
CA PHE A 114 5.09 -2.32 -5.23
C PHE A 114 3.59 -2.16 -5.45
N GLU A 115 2.90 -3.25 -5.71
CA GLU A 115 1.48 -3.30 -5.99
C GLU A 115 0.78 -4.14 -4.94
N VAL A 116 -0.36 -3.65 -4.47
CA VAL A 116 -1.10 -4.30 -3.38
C VAL A 116 -2.59 -4.31 -3.69
N PHE A 117 -3.21 -5.47 -3.48
CA PHE A 117 -4.67 -5.58 -3.43
C PHE A 117 -5.20 -4.94 -2.14
N HIS A 118 -6.09 -3.98 -2.28
CA HIS A 118 -6.47 -3.06 -1.19
C HIS A 118 -7.12 -3.73 0.04
N ALA A 119 -7.56 -4.99 -0.08
CA ALA A 119 -8.05 -5.75 1.08
C ALA A 119 -6.93 -6.21 2.04
N LEU A 120 -5.66 -6.18 1.63
CA LEU A 120 -4.53 -6.59 2.47
C LEU A 120 -4.12 -5.48 3.44
N THR A 121 -3.98 -4.27 2.92
CA THR A 121 -3.52 -3.09 3.67
C THR A 121 -3.98 -1.80 3.00
N ASP A 122 -3.92 -0.71 3.74
CA ASP A 122 -4.13 0.64 3.23
C ASP A 122 -2.84 1.26 2.67
N GLY A 123 -2.94 2.53 2.25
CA GLY A 123 -1.80 3.27 1.71
C GLY A 123 -0.67 3.48 2.73
N THR A 124 -0.98 3.62 4.02
CA THR A 124 0.02 3.83 5.08
C THR A 124 0.84 2.56 5.28
N GLY A 125 0.18 1.42 5.45
CA GLY A 125 0.86 0.14 5.62
C GLY A 125 1.69 -0.26 4.40
N ALA A 126 1.17 0.00 3.19
CA ALA A 126 1.90 -0.24 1.95
C ALA A 126 3.15 0.66 1.82
N MET A 127 3.06 1.92 2.23
CA MET A 127 4.20 2.86 2.19
C MET A 127 5.29 2.44 3.18
N LEU A 128 4.92 1.99 4.38
CA LEU A 128 5.88 1.53 5.38
C LEU A 128 6.62 0.28 4.89
N PHE A 129 5.90 -0.68 4.31
CA PHE A 129 6.51 -1.86 3.69
C PHE A 129 7.50 -1.47 2.58
N LEU A 130 7.08 -0.59 1.66
CA LEU A 130 7.97 -0.15 0.57
C LEU A 130 9.21 0.58 1.09
N LYS A 131 9.06 1.44 2.09
CA LYS A 131 10.20 2.13 2.71
C LYS A 131 11.21 1.15 3.27
N GLU A 132 10.78 0.14 3.99
CA GLU A 132 11.67 -0.87 4.54
C GLU A 132 12.30 -1.74 3.43
N LEU A 133 11.51 -2.17 2.46
CA LEU A 133 12.03 -2.90 1.29
C LEU A 133 13.16 -2.13 0.59
N VAL A 134 12.94 -0.85 0.32
CA VAL A 134 13.95 0.01 -0.32
C VAL A 134 15.16 0.21 0.58
N SER A 135 14.95 0.39 1.89
CA SER A 135 16.05 0.52 2.87
C SER A 135 16.91 -0.74 2.90
N ASN A 136 16.31 -1.91 3.03
CA ASN A 136 17.02 -3.20 3.01
C ASN A 136 17.77 -3.40 1.69
N TYR A 137 17.14 -3.04 0.56
CA TYR A 137 17.78 -3.10 -0.75
C TYR A 137 19.02 -2.21 -0.83
N LEU A 138 18.92 -0.96 -0.40
CA LEU A 138 20.04 -0.01 -0.42
C LEU A 138 21.18 -0.43 0.52
N ILE A 139 20.86 -1.00 1.68
CA ILE A 139 21.87 -1.55 2.60
C ILE A 139 22.63 -2.71 1.93
N LEU A 140 21.94 -3.57 1.18
CA LEU A 140 22.57 -4.67 0.45
C LEU A 140 23.43 -4.18 -0.75
N CYS A 141 23.01 -3.09 -1.40
CA CYS A 141 23.77 -2.50 -2.51
C CYS A 141 25.01 -1.72 -2.03
N HIS A 142 24.89 -0.99 -0.92
CA HIS A 142 25.89 -0.04 -0.43
C HIS A 142 26.22 -0.27 1.05
N PRO A 143 26.74 -1.45 1.44
CA PRO A 143 26.96 -1.78 2.85
C PRO A 143 27.92 -0.85 3.56
N GLU A 144 28.91 -0.30 2.85
CA GLU A 144 29.95 0.58 3.42
C GLU A 144 29.44 2.01 3.74
N GLU A 145 28.44 2.50 2.98
CA GLU A 145 28.00 3.88 3.08
C GLU A 145 26.93 4.09 4.16
N ILE A 146 26.15 3.07 4.47
CA ILE A 146 24.95 3.19 5.30
C ILE A 146 25.24 2.98 6.78
N PHE A 147 26.28 2.22 7.16
CA PHE A 147 26.66 2.01 8.56
C PHE A 147 26.98 3.31 9.33
N SER A 148 27.21 4.41 8.62
CA SER A 148 27.51 5.70 9.23
C SER A 148 26.28 6.61 9.48
N LYS A 149 25.09 6.26 9.00
CA LYS A 149 23.94 7.19 8.96
C LYS A 149 22.60 6.66 9.48
N VAL A 150 22.50 5.40 9.86
CA VAL A 150 21.23 4.85 10.37
C VAL A 150 21.11 5.18 11.85
N SER A 151 20.36 6.20 12.17
CA SER A 151 19.87 6.43 13.54
C SER A 151 18.71 5.48 13.84
N GLU A 152 18.67 4.97 15.07
CA GLU A 152 17.75 3.96 15.62
C GLU A 152 16.24 4.35 15.64
N ASP A 153 15.84 5.45 15.00
CA ASP A 153 14.47 6.01 15.07
C ASP A 153 13.45 5.39 14.07
N MET A 154 13.81 4.33 13.38
CA MET A 154 12.88 3.68 12.46
C MET A 154 12.42 2.35 13.05
N LEU A 155 11.21 2.33 13.53
CA LEU A 155 10.31 1.18 13.72
C LEU A 155 9.73 1.12 15.14
N THR A 156 8.49 1.51 15.27
CA THR A 156 7.62 0.98 16.32
C THR A 156 6.66 -0.01 15.67
N GLU A 157 6.71 -1.27 16.10
CA GLU A 157 5.91 -2.41 15.62
C GLU A 157 4.39 -2.28 15.83
N THR A 158 3.92 -1.21 16.46
CA THR A 158 2.59 -1.14 17.05
C THR A 158 1.45 -0.71 16.11
N ASP A 159 1.77 -0.15 14.92
CA ASP A 159 0.73 0.50 14.11
C ASP A 159 0.06 -0.41 13.05
N PHE A 160 0.51 -1.64 12.89
CA PHE A 160 0.03 -2.52 11.79
C PHE A 160 -1.16 -3.41 12.14
N GLU A 161 -1.49 -3.57 13.41
CA GLU A 161 -2.52 -4.51 13.86
C GLU A 161 -3.84 -3.85 14.29
N GLU A 162 -3.89 -2.53 14.36
CA GLU A 162 -5.07 -1.83 14.87
C GLU A 162 -6.14 -1.61 13.79
N ASP A 163 -7.30 -2.21 13.99
CA ASP A 163 -8.53 -1.90 13.25
C ASP A 163 -9.05 -0.52 13.68
N SER A 164 -8.56 0.51 13.01
CA SER A 164 -8.94 1.91 13.26
C SER A 164 -10.46 2.13 13.15
N PHE A 165 -11.16 1.34 12.32
CA PHE A 165 -12.61 1.45 12.20
C PHE A 165 -13.32 0.99 13.48
N SER A 166 -12.91 -0.15 14.05
CA SER A 166 -13.48 -0.64 15.32
C SER A 166 -13.16 0.27 16.50
N GLN A 167 -12.01 0.91 16.49
CA GLN A 167 -11.55 1.82 17.54
C GLN A 167 -12.34 3.14 17.57
N TYR A 168 -12.68 3.68 16.40
CA TYR A 168 -13.33 5.00 16.28
C TYR A 168 -14.83 4.92 15.98
N TYR A 169 -15.38 3.75 15.70
CA TYR A 169 -16.80 3.57 15.42
C TYR A 169 -17.63 3.59 16.70
N THR A 170 -18.21 4.72 17.02
CA THR A 170 -19.01 4.94 18.24
C THR A 170 -20.44 4.41 18.15
N GLY A 171 -20.88 3.87 17.02
CA GLY A 171 -22.26 3.38 16.81
C GLY A 171 -23.33 4.49 16.78
N LYS A 172 -22.97 5.73 17.05
CA LYS A 172 -23.91 6.86 17.00
C LYS A 172 -24.21 7.19 15.54
N LYS A 173 -25.47 7.05 15.14
CA LYS A 173 -25.95 7.66 13.89
C LYS A 173 -25.81 9.18 14.02
N ASN A 174 -24.81 9.75 13.38
CA ASN A 174 -24.79 11.19 13.19
C ASN A 174 -26.04 11.57 12.41
N GLU A 175 -26.75 12.61 12.86
CA GLU A 175 -27.82 13.21 12.07
C GLU A 175 -27.29 13.47 10.68
N LYS A 176 -28.07 13.07 9.67
CA LYS A 176 -27.69 13.17 8.27
C LYS A 176 -27.51 14.64 7.90
N GLU A 177 -26.35 15.20 8.12
CA GLU A 177 -25.93 16.36 7.34
C GLU A 177 -26.00 15.96 5.87
N LYS A 178 -26.79 16.69 5.08
CA LYS A 178 -26.84 16.51 3.64
C LYS A 178 -25.48 16.88 3.07
N SER A 179 -24.57 15.90 3.04
CA SER A 179 -23.29 16.09 2.37
C SER A 179 -23.55 16.41 0.89
N ARG A 180 -22.87 17.41 0.36
CA ARG A 180 -22.88 17.66 -1.08
C ARG A 180 -22.38 16.41 -1.80
N PRO A 181 -23.01 16.03 -2.91
CA PRO A 181 -22.50 14.88 -3.69
C PRO A 181 -21.05 15.15 -4.09
N ALA A 182 -20.23 14.12 -4.03
CA ALA A 182 -18.83 14.21 -4.47
C ALA A 182 -18.78 14.60 -5.95
N TYR A 183 -17.77 15.40 -6.32
CA TYR A 183 -17.53 15.75 -7.72
C TYR A 183 -17.25 14.45 -8.50
N GLN A 184 -18.01 14.24 -9.55
CA GLN A 184 -17.80 13.13 -10.45
C GLN A 184 -17.03 13.61 -11.68
N ILE A 185 -15.90 12.98 -11.94
CA ILE A 185 -15.14 13.21 -13.17
C ILE A 185 -15.97 12.67 -14.33
N LYS A 186 -16.22 13.54 -15.31
CA LYS A 186 -16.89 13.17 -16.54
C LYS A 186 -15.83 13.04 -17.64
N GLY A 187 -15.92 12.03 -18.46
CA GLY A 187 -14.98 11.78 -19.55
C GLY A 187 -15.52 10.68 -20.47
N GLU A 188 -14.77 10.38 -21.50
CA GLU A 188 -15.04 9.25 -22.36
C GLU A 188 -14.51 7.98 -21.69
N TYR A 189 -15.24 6.88 -21.86
CA TYR A 189 -14.79 5.58 -21.40
C TYR A 189 -13.90 4.97 -22.49
N LEU A 190 -12.74 4.48 -22.07
CA LEU A 190 -11.90 3.66 -22.94
C LEU A 190 -12.62 2.35 -23.29
N GLU A 191 -12.27 1.76 -24.42
CA GLU A 191 -12.79 0.45 -24.81
C GLU A 191 -12.38 -0.63 -23.81
N GLN A 192 -13.00 -1.80 -23.91
CA GLN A 192 -12.68 -2.91 -23.01
C GLN A 192 -11.20 -3.32 -23.20
N GLU A 193 -10.48 -3.41 -22.07
CA GLU A 193 -9.06 -3.78 -22.00
C GLU A 193 -8.07 -2.66 -22.34
N GLU A 194 -8.49 -1.46 -22.68
CA GLU A 194 -7.61 -0.31 -22.79
C GLU A 194 -7.38 0.34 -21.43
N MET A 195 -6.12 0.71 -21.17
CA MET A 195 -5.70 1.46 -20.00
C MET A 195 -4.90 2.66 -20.44
N GLU A 196 -5.27 3.83 -19.94
CA GLU A 196 -4.47 5.05 -20.10
C GLU A 196 -3.91 5.45 -18.73
N ILE A 197 -2.63 5.79 -18.70
CA ILE A 197 -1.95 6.29 -17.51
C ILE A 197 -1.59 7.74 -17.75
N THR A 198 -2.10 8.63 -16.92
CA THR A 198 -1.76 10.05 -16.95
C THR A 198 -0.91 10.37 -15.73
N GLU A 199 0.31 10.85 -15.94
CA GLU A 199 1.18 11.35 -14.90
C GLU A 199 1.07 12.88 -14.81
N ILE A 200 0.87 13.38 -13.61
CA ILE A 200 0.78 14.81 -13.33
C ILE A 200 1.81 15.18 -12.27
N LEU A 201 2.72 16.06 -12.62
CA LEU A 201 3.67 16.64 -11.69
C LEU A 201 3.02 17.84 -10.98
N LEU A 202 2.90 17.73 -9.67
CA LEU A 202 2.42 18.83 -8.83
C LEU A 202 3.60 19.51 -8.15
N SER A 203 3.69 20.83 -8.26
CA SER A 203 4.70 21.58 -7.53
C SER A 203 4.44 21.50 -6.01
N ALA A 204 5.51 21.53 -5.20
CA ALA A 204 5.39 21.56 -3.75
C ALA A 204 4.50 22.72 -3.25
N GLU A 205 4.53 23.86 -3.96
CA GLU A 205 3.67 25.02 -3.65
C GLU A 205 2.19 24.71 -3.88
N ALA A 206 1.83 24.01 -4.97
CA ALA A 206 0.46 23.61 -5.26
C ALA A 206 -0.06 22.64 -4.18
N VAL A 207 0.74 21.63 -3.81
CA VAL A 207 0.41 20.70 -2.73
C VAL A 207 0.23 21.42 -1.40
N HIS A 208 1.11 22.36 -1.07
CA HIS A 208 1.00 23.14 0.16
C HIS A 208 -0.24 24.06 0.19
N LYS A 209 -0.60 24.69 -0.92
CA LYS A 209 -1.84 25.46 -1.05
C LYS A 209 -3.08 24.59 -0.85
N CYS A 210 -3.11 23.41 -1.45
CA CYS A 210 -4.20 22.45 -1.28
C CYS A 210 -4.30 21.98 0.18
N ALA A 211 -3.20 21.64 0.82
CA ALA A 211 -3.17 21.23 2.22
C ALA A 211 -3.66 22.34 3.17
N LYS A 212 -3.28 23.59 2.93
CA LYS A 212 -3.79 24.76 3.67
C LYS A 212 -5.30 24.99 3.48
N ALA A 213 -5.78 24.84 2.25
CA ALA A 213 -7.21 24.99 1.94
C ALA A 213 -8.02 23.86 2.61
N HIS A 214 -7.52 22.65 2.57
CA HIS A 214 -8.16 21.50 3.22
C HIS A 214 -8.14 21.62 4.75
N GLY A 215 -7.01 22.02 5.34
CA GLY A 215 -6.90 22.27 6.78
C GLY A 215 -7.85 23.35 7.29
N ARG A 216 -8.15 24.39 6.49
CA ARG A 216 -9.16 25.40 6.82
C ARG A 216 -10.59 24.86 6.77
N LEU A 217 -10.87 23.93 5.85
CA LEU A 217 -12.17 23.27 5.77
C LEU A 217 -12.40 22.30 6.95
N ILE A 218 -11.36 21.59 7.39
CA ILE A 218 -11.44 20.66 8.53
C ILE A 218 -11.44 21.40 9.87
N ALA A 219 -10.68 22.49 10.02
CA ALA A 219 -10.65 23.28 11.24
C ALA A 219 -12.03 23.89 11.61
N GLY A 220 -12.93 23.99 10.63
CA GLY A 220 -14.33 24.38 10.85
C GLY A 220 -15.25 23.23 11.28
N THR A 221 -14.79 21.97 11.22
CA THR A 221 -15.66 20.80 11.38
C THR A 221 -15.23 19.78 12.43
N GLN A 222 -13.94 19.65 12.82
CA GLN A 222 -13.55 18.81 13.99
C GLN A 222 -12.05 18.96 14.39
N PRO A 223 -11.69 18.92 15.69
CA PRO A 223 -10.30 19.09 16.15
C PRO A 223 -9.42 17.80 16.16
N GLY A 224 -9.85 16.69 15.56
CA GLY A 224 -9.18 15.40 15.68
C GLY A 224 -8.31 14.94 14.51
N PHE A 225 -8.30 15.60 13.36
CA PHE A 225 -7.69 15.07 12.13
C PHE A 225 -6.35 15.71 11.73
N GLN A 226 -5.64 16.34 12.68
CA GLN A 226 -4.40 17.08 12.37
C GLN A 226 -3.11 16.22 12.27
N HIS A 227 -3.15 14.92 12.50
CA HIS A 227 -1.93 14.11 12.57
C HIS A 227 -1.52 13.38 11.26
N GLY A 228 -2.39 13.33 10.25
CA GLY A 228 -2.12 12.56 9.02
C GLY A 228 -1.27 13.28 7.94
N CYS A 229 -1.17 14.60 7.95
CA CYS A 229 -0.55 15.36 6.86
C CYS A 229 0.83 15.95 7.16
N ARG A 230 1.46 15.66 8.30
CA ARG A 230 2.74 16.30 8.68
C ARG A 230 4.01 15.61 8.19
N HIS A 231 3.95 14.45 7.58
CA HIS A 231 5.15 13.69 7.18
C HIS A 231 5.28 13.34 5.70
N GLY A 232 4.61 14.05 4.85
CA GLY A 232 4.79 13.94 3.39
C GLY A 232 5.66 15.04 2.77
N GLY A 233 6.68 15.51 3.47
CA GLY A 233 7.55 16.58 3.00
C GLY A 233 9.00 16.10 2.85
N GLY A 234 9.42 15.88 1.60
CA GLY A 234 10.85 15.92 1.28
C GLY A 234 11.45 14.70 0.62
N ILE A 235 11.11 14.43 -0.60
CA ILE A 235 12.09 13.85 -1.54
C ILE A 235 11.84 14.53 -2.88
N GLY A 236 12.71 15.46 -3.25
CA GLY A 236 12.69 16.15 -4.53
C GLY A 236 13.35 17.53 -4.46
N GLN A 237 14.63 17.61 -4.14
CA GLN A 237 15.47 18.70 -4.57
C GLN A 237 16.28 18.22 -5.76
N GLU A 238 15.84 18.59 -6.95
CA GLU A 238 16.73 18.67 -8.09
C GLU A 238 17.73 19.80 -7.84
N HIS A 239 19.01 19.49 -7.89
CA HIS A 239 20.06 20.43 -8.20
C HIS A 239 20.62 20.08 -9.58
N HIS A 240 20.70 21.13 -10.39
CA HIS A 240 21.29 21.22 -11.73
C HIS A 240 22.54 20.40 -11.96
#